data_ce65d69c08b363561b4b73f287bf4acf
#
_entry.id   ce65d69c08b363561b4b73f287bf4acf
#
_cell.length_a   1.000
_cell.length_b   1.000
_cell.length_c   1.000
_cell.angle_alpha   90.00
_cell.angle_beta   90.00
_cell.angle_gamma   90.00
#
_symmetry.space_group_name_H-M   'P 1'
#
loop_
_entity.id
_entity.type
_entity.pdbx_description
1 polymer ?
#
loop_
_entity_poly.entity_id
_entity_poly.type
_entity_poly.pdbx_seq_one_letter_code
_entity_poly.pdbx_strand_id
1 'polypeptide(L)'
;MKLFLGFLFILLDFEVSVGTAVIEVLPDFLGYFMVMKGLEERRDGWRHVAFGLMLVSLVLFGADLVDKATAAQFWFGVVEVFAEVGMLMLLFRVIRGSERLYVLFPVLACIRILAVMVSWFPLIGTICVIANAIMSVCYLAVAYKPLQTK
;
A
#
# COMPACT_ATOMS: atom_id res chain seq x y z
N MET A 1 -8.01 15.83 2.68
CA MET A 1 -7.91 14.96 3.86
C MET A 1 -8.08 13.47 3.52
N LYS A 2 -9.07 13.07 2.73
CA LYS A 2 -9.34 11.66 2.37
C LYS A 2 -8.15 10.96 1.71
N LEU A 3 -7.45 11.63 0.77
CA LEU A 3 -6.26 11.08 0.12
C LEU A 3 -5.14 10.77 1.11
N PHE A 4 -4.88 11.68 2.05
CA PHE A 4 -3.87 11.46 3.07
C PHE A 4 -4.21 10.27 3.95
N LEU A 5 -5.46 10.22 4.46
CA LEU A 5 -5.94 9.09 5.28
C LEU A 5 -5.90 7.77 4.49
N GLY A 6 -6.29 7.79 3.22
CA GLY A 6 -6.23 6.59 2.38
C GLY A 6 -4.81 6.05 2.22
N PHE A 7 -3.85 6.91 1.89
CA PHE A 7 -2.45 6.48 1.82
C PHE A 7 -1.85 6.15 3.19
N LEU A 8 -2.34 6.78 4.27
CA LEU A 8 -1.95 6.39 5.63
C LEU A 8 -2.30 4.94 5.91
N PHE A 9 -3.52 4.50 5.55
CA PHE A 9 -3.96 3.10 5.74
C PHE A 9 -3.12 2.13 4.90
N ILE A 10 -2.87 2.45 3.62
CA ILE A 10 -2.13 1.57 2.70
C ILE A 10 -0.63 1.49 3.04
N LEU A 11 -0.02 2.61 3.44
CA LEU A 11 1.43 2.66 3.70
C LEU A 11 1.82 2.19 5.11
N LEU A 12 0.89 2.29 6.08
CA LEU A 12 1.07 1.77 7.43
C LEU A 12 0.36 0.42 7.53
N ASP A 13 0.96 -0.58 6.95
CA ASP A 13 0.54 -1.96 6.98
C ASP A 13 0.75 -2.55 8.38
N PHE A 14 -0.30 -2.55 9.19
CA PHE A 14 -0.29 -3.10 10.55
C PHE A 14 -0.90 -4.49 10.58
N GLU A 15 -0.04 -5.48 10.68
CA GLU A 15 -0.43 -6.87 10.89
C GLU A 15 -0.31 -7.25 12.37
N VAL A 16 -1.31 -7.94 12.89
CA VAL A 16 -1.27 -8.54 14.22
C VAL A 16 -1.38 -10.04 14.10
N SER A 17 -0.38 -10.74 14.59
CA SER A 17 -0.40 -12.21 14.67
C SER A 17 -1.17 -12.66 15.91
N VAL A 18 -2.28 -13.37 15.71
CA VAL A 18 -3.07 -13.99 16.76
C VAL A 18 -3.01 -15.51 16.57
N GLY A 19 -2.13 -16.16 17.31
CA GLY A 19 -1.85 -17.60 17.14
C GLY A 19 -1.18 -17.89 15.80
N THR A 20 -1.86 -18.63 14.91
CA THR A 20 -1.40 -18.96 13.56
C THR A 20 -1.99 -18.02 12.50
N ALA A 21 -2.93 -17.17 12.88
CA ALA A 21 -3.56 -16.23 11.95
C ALA A 21 -2.83 -14.86 12.00
N VAL A 22 -2.53 -14.31 10.83
CA VAL A 22 -2.06 -12.94 10.66
C VAL A 22 -3.26 -12.13 10.19
N ILE A 23 -3.63 -11.12 10.96
CA ILE A 23 -4.79 -10.27 10.66
C ILE A 23 -4.29 -8.85 10.42
N GLU A 24 -4.60 -8.30 9.25
CA GLU A 24 -4.40 -6.89 8.96
C GLU A 24 -5.34 -6.05 9.84
N VAL A 25 -4.78 -5.20 10.69
CA VAL A 25 -5.55 -4.30 11.56
C VAL A 25 -6.17 -3.14 10.76
N LEU A 26 -5.47 -2.70 9.72
CA LEU A 26 -5.91 -1.66 8.81
C LEU A 26 -5.97 -2.23 7.39
N PRO A 27 -7.11 -2.83 6.98
CA PRO A 27 -7.21 -3.44 5.67
C PRO A 27 -7.00 -2.42 4.55
N ASP A 28 -6.10 -2.72 3.65
CA ASP A 28 -5.71 -1.86 2.52
C ASP A 28 -6.90 -1.45 1.64
N PHE A 29 -7.91 -2.30 1.50
CA PHE A 29 -9.10 -1.98 0.72
C PHE A 29 -9.84 -0.74 1.24
N LEU A 30 -9.81 -0.47 2.57
CA LEU A 30 -10.37 0.76 3.15
C LEU A 30 -9.54 1.98 2.75
N GLY A 31 -8.22 1.83 2.71
CA GLY A 31 -7.31 2.86 2.23
C GLY A 31 -7.58 3.21 0.77
N TYR A 32 -7.69 2.21 -0.11
CA TYR A 32 -8.04 2.41 -1.52
C TYR A 32 -9.42 3.02 -1.71
N PHE A 33 -10.40 2.66 -0.88
CA PHE A 33 -11.71 3.30 -0.89
C PHE A 33 -11.63 4.79 -0.58
N MET A 34 -10.85 5.17 0.42
CA MET A 34 -10.63 6.59 0.77
C MET A 34 -9.89 7.35 -0.33
N VAL A 35 -8.87 6.72 -0.94
CA VAL A 35 -8.15 7.30 -2.09
C VAL A 35 -9.11 7.50 -3.27
N MET A 36 -9.92 6.49 -3.59
CA MET A 36 -10.93 6.58 -4.65
C MET A 36 -11.87 7.76 -4.42
N LYS A 37 -12.40 7.92 -3.20
CA LYS A 37 -13.28 9.03 -2.84
C LYS A 37 -12.58 10.40 -2.91
N GLY A 38 -11.31 10.46 -2.52
CA GLY A 38 -10.51 11.68 -2.65
C GLY A 38 -10.23 12.06 -4.11
N LEU A 39 -10.02 11.07 -5.00
CA LEU A 39 -9.84 11.28 -6.43
C LEU A 39 -11.17 11.63 -7.14
N GLU A 40 -12.28 11.08 -6.68
CA GLU A 40 -13.62 11.43 -7.16
C GLU A 40 -13.94 12.91 -6.92
N GLU A 41 -13.62 13.43 -5.72
CA GLU A 41 -13.77 14.84 -5.39
C GLU A 41 -12.94 15.75 -6.31
N ARG A 42 -11.78 15.26 -6.75
CA ARG A 42 -10.89 15.97 -7.71
C ARG A 42 -11.25 15.75 -9.18
N ARG A 43 -12.27 14.95 -9.47
CA ARG A 43 -12.65 14.53 -10.82
C ARG A 43 -11.50 13.91 -11.61
N ASP A 44 -10.57 13.21 -10.90
CA ASP A 44 -9.44 12.53 -11.53
C ASP A 44 -9.87 11.15 -12.05
N GLY A 45 -9.56 10.86 -13.32
CA GLY A 45 -9.89 9.58 -13.96
C GLY A 45 -9.21 8.36 -13.31
N TRP A 46 -8.14 8.56 -12.52
CA TRP A 46 -7.45 7.51 -11.77
C TRP A 46 -8.27 6.91 -10.64
N ARG A 47 -9.44 7.45 -10.34
CA ARG A 47 -10.41 6.84 -9.42
C ARG A 47 -10.75 5.39 -9.79
N HIS A 48 -10.78 5.05 -11.10
CA HIS A 48 -11.05 3.69 -11.56
C HIS A 48 -9.90 2.72 -11.24
N VAL A 49 -8.66 3.21 -11.28
CA VAL A 49 -7.49 2.43 -10.85
C VAL A 49 -7.56 2.17 -9.35
N ALA A 50 -7.87 3.19 -8.54
CA ALA A 50 -8.06 3.04 -7.10
C ALA A 50 -9.20 2.06 -6.78
N PHE A 51 -10.29 2.08 -7.54
CA PHE A 51 -11.39 1.11 -7.40
C PHE A 51 -10.94 -0.32 -7.74
N GLY A 52 -10.19 -0.50 -8.82
CA GLY A 52 -9.62 -1.80 -9.17
C GLY A 52 -8.71 -2.36 -8.08
N LEU A 53 -7.81 -1.53 -7.54
CA LEU A 53 -6.92 -1.91 -6.43
C LEU A 53 -7.71 -2.23 -5.15
N MET A 54 -8.78 -1.51 -4.87
CA MET A 54 -9.68 -1.80 -3.74
C MET A 54 -10.29 -3.21 -3.87
N LEU A 55 -10.75 -3.59 -5.05
CA LEU A 55 -11.30 -4.93 -5.28
C LEU A 55 -10.24 -6.01 -5.15
N VAL A 56 -9.05 -5.80 -5.70
CA VAL A 56 -7.92 -6.73 -5.58
C VAL A 56 -7.53 -6.91 -4.10
N SER A 57 -7.37 -5.82 -3.36
CA SER A 57 -7.03 -5.84 -1.94
C SER A 57 -8.12 -6.53 -1.10
N LEU A 58 -9.40 -6.33 -1.43
CA LEU A 58 -10.51 -7.02 -0.76
C LEU A 58 -10.46 -8.54 -1.00
N VAL A 59 -10.10 -8.97 -2.22
CA VAL A 59 -9.93 -10.40 -2.54
C VAL A 59 -8.74 -10.99 -1.80
N LEU A 60 -7.61 -10.29 -1.76
CA LEU A 60 -6.43 -10.71 -1.01
C LEU A 60 -6.73 -10.83 0.48
N PHE A 61 -7.37 -9.84 1.07
CA PHE A 61 -7.81 -9.87 2.47
C PHE A 61 -8.74 -11.06 2.76
N GLY A 62 -9.71 -11.33 1.87
CA GLY A 62 -10.59 -12.50 1.99
C GLY A 62 -9.83 -13.83 1.86
N ALA A 63 -8.79 -13.89 1.02
CA ALA A 63 -7.95 -15.06 0.86
C ALA A 63 -7.05 -15.31 2.09
N ASP A 64 -6.64 -14.28 2.80
CA ASP A 64 -5.86 -14.40 4.04
C ASP A 64 -6.68 -14.96 5.20
N LEU A 65 -7.98 -14.76 5.17
CA LEU A 65 -8.92 -15.35 6.16
C LEU A 65 -9.20 -16.83 5.91
N VAL A 66 -8.98 -17.32 4.69
CA VAL A 66 -9.20 -18.73 4.32
C VAL A 66 -7.83 -19.41 4.27
N ASP A 67 -7.69 -20.54 4.97
CA ASP A 67 -6.43 -21.29 5.05
C ASP A 67 -5.86 -21.57 3.65
N LYS A 68 -4.65 -21.04 3.38
CA LYS A 68 -4.06 -21.01 2.04
C LYS A 68 -3.57 -22.40 1.63
N ALA A 69 -4.22 -23.02 0.67
CA ALA A 69 -3.65 -24.17 -0.04
C ALA A 69 -2.34 -23.74 -0.75
N THR A 70 -1.27 -24.49 -0.54
CA THR A 70 0.12 -24.19 -0.95
C THR A 70 0.30 -23.80 -2.43
N ALA A 71 -0.54 -24.29 -3.33
CA ALA A 71 -0.46 -23.96 -4.75
C ALA A 71 -1.01 -22.56 -5.08
N ALA A 72 -1.89 -22.02 -4.27
CA ALA A 72 -2.46 -20.69 -4.47
C ALA A 72 -1.53 -19.57 -3.98
N GLN A 73 -0.63 -19.84 -3.04
CA GLN A 73 0.29 -18.84 -2.45
C GLN A 73 1.15 -18.12 -3.51
N PHE A 74 1.66 -18.86 -4.50
CA PHE A 74 2.45 -18.25 -5.58
C PHE A 74 1.63 -17.20 -6.35
N TRP A 75 0.40 -17.52 -6.72
CA TRP A 75 -0.47 -16.60 -7.47
C TRP A 75 -0.90 -15.40 -6.64
N PHE A 76 -1.13 -15.60 -5.34
CA PHE A 76 -1.41 -14.49 -4.42
C PHE A 76 -0.22 -13.54 -4.31
N GLY A 77 1.00 -14.05 -4.18
CA GLY A 77 2.21 -13.22 -4.19
C GLY A 77 2.39 -12.43 -5.50
N VAL A 78 2.07 -13.03 -6.65
CA VAL A 78 2.10 -12.32 -7.93
C VAL A 78 1.07 -11.19 -7.95
N VAL A 79 -0.15 -11.44 -7.50
CA VAL A 79 -1.22 -10.42 -7.43
C VAL A 79 -0.85 -9.30 -6.47
N GLU A 80 -0.24 -9.63 -5.33
CA GLU A 80 0.26 -8.67 -4.34
C GLU A 80 1.32 -7.73 -4.95
N VAL A 81 2.31 -8.26 -5.68
CA VAL A 81 3.30 -7.42 -6.39
C VAL A 81 2.63 -6.47 -7.39
N PHE A 82 1.64 -6.96 -8.15
CA PHE A 82 0.90 -6.09 -9.09
C PHE A 82 0.09 -5.02 -8.37
N ALA A 83 -0.56 -5.35 -7.25
CA ALA A 83 -1.27 -4.40 -6.41
C ALA A 83 -0.32 -3.32 -5.87
N GLU A 84 0.87 -3.71 -5.40
CA GLU A 84 1.90 -2.80 -4.92
C GLU A 84 2.39 -1.84 -6.01
N VAL A 85 2.68 -2.35 -7.20
CA VAL A 85 3.05 -1.50 -8.35
C VAL A 85 1.92 -0.54 -8.72
N GLY A 86 0.68 -1.01 -8.72
CA GLY A 86 -0.49 -0.18 -8.97
C GLY A 86 -0.65 0.94 -7.93
N MET A 87 -0.42 0.63 -6.66
CA MET A 87 -0.42 1.58 -5.56
C MET A 87 0.66 2.64 -5.75
N LEU A 88 1.88 2.23 -6.08
CA LEU A 88 2.98 3.16 -6.33
C LEU A 88 2.70 4.09 -7.51
N MET A 89 2.10 3.58 -8.59
CA MET A 89 1.68 4.41 -9.72
C MET A 89 0.62 5.43 -9.30
N LEU A 90 -0.36 5.01 -8.49
CA LEU A 90 -1.41 5.87 -7.97
C LEU A 90 -0.83 6.98 -7.08
N LEU A 91 0.07 6.60 -6.18
CA LEU A 91 0.78 7.52 -5.29
C LEU A 91 1.61 8.53 -6.11
N PHE A 92 2.38 8.06 -7.10
CA PHE A 92 3.15 8.90 -8.01
C PHE A 92 2.28 9.93 -8.72
N ARG A 93 1.13 9.50 -9.21
CA ARG A 93 0.16 10.39 -9.87
C ARG A 93 -0.33 11.50 -8.94
N VAL A 94 -0.65 11.16 -7.70
CA VAL A 94 -1.20 12.10 -6.71
C VAL A 94 -0.16 13.11 -6.24
N ILE A 95 1.10 12.68 -6.08
CA ILE A 95 2.19 13.56 -5.61
C ILE A 95 2.80 14.42 -6.71
N ARG A 96 2.45 14.20 -7.96
CA ARG A 96 2.97 14.96 -9.11
C ARG A 96 2.81 16.46 -8.90
N GLY A 97 3.95 17.17 -8.87
CA GLY A 97 4.02 18.61 -8.59
C GLY A 97 4.59 18.98 -7.22
N SER A 98 5.03 17.99 -6.41
CA SER A 98 5.80 18.22 -5.20
C SER A 98 7.24 17.71 -5.39
N GLU A 99 8.22 18.62 -5.57
CA GLU A 99 9.62 18.26 -5.82
C GLU A 99 10.19 17.34 -4.73
N ARG A 100 9.91 17.65 -3.46
CA ARG A 100 10.45 16.87 -2.33
C ARG A 100 9.92 15.43 -2.32
N LEU A 101 8.64 15.24 -2.57
CA LEU A 101 8.03 13.92 -2.63
C LEU A 101 8.50 13.13 -3.85
N TYR A 102 8.75 13.82 -4.95
CA TYR A 102 9.27 13.21 -6.17
C TYR A 102 10.65 12.59 -5.97
N VAL A 103 11.52 13.25 -5.20
CA VAL A 103 12.86 12.72 -4.89
C VAL A 103 12.82 11.55 -3.90
N LEU A 104 11.89 11.57 -2.93
CA LEU A 104 11.74 10.49 -1.95
C LEU A 104 11.01 9.26 -2.51
N PHE A 105 10.21 9.43 -3.55
CA PHE A 105 9.38 8.37 -4.13
C PHE A 105 10.18 7.14 -4.60
N PRO A 106 11.30 7.26 -5.35
CA PRO A 106 12.05 6.09 -5.79
C PRO A 106 12.60 5.27 -4.62
N VAL A 107 13.01 5.94 -3.55
CA VAL A 107 13.52 5.27 -2.34
C VAL A 107 12.41 4.47 -1.67
N LEU A 108 11.24 5.06 -1.49
CA LEU A 108 10.06 4.38 -0.97
C LEU A 108 9.68 3.19 -1.85
N ALA A 109 9.60 3.39 -3.17
CA ALA A 109 9.23 2.34 -4.12
C ALA A 109 10.22 1.16 -4.08
N CYS A 110 11.53 1.44 -4.08
CA CYS A 110 12.54 0.39 -3.98
C CYS A 110 12.42 -0.41 -2.68
N ILE A 111 12.23 0.26 -1.53
CA ILE A 111 12.12 -0.41 -0.23
C ILE A 111 10.84 -1.28 -0.19
N ARG A 112 9.71 -0.79 -0.69
CA ARG A 112 8.46 -1.55 -0.70
C ARG A 112 8.55 -2.79 -1.60
N ILE A 113 9.03 -2.65 -2.82
CA ILE A 113 9.21 -3.79 -3.74
C ILE A 113 10.21 -4.81 -3.16
N LEU A 114 11.30 -4.34 -2.56
CA LEU A 114 12.24 -5.23 -1.87
C LEU A 114 11.60 -5.94 -0.69
N ALA A 115 10.78 -5.26 0.11
CA ALA A 115 10.09 -5.86 1.25
C ALA A 115 9.19 -7.03 0.80
N VAL A 116 8.41 -6.84 -0.27
CA VAL A 116 7.57 -7.90 -0.84
C VAL A 116 8.41 -9.06 -1.39
N MET A 117 9.49 -8.76 -2.15
CA MET A 117 10.32 -9.81 -2.74
C MET A 117 11.13 -10.63 -1.72
N VAL A 118 11.52 -10.01 -0.61
CA VAL A 118 12.41 -10.62 0.39
C VAL A 118 11.65 -11.14 1.60
N SER A 119 10.32 -11.01 1.65
CA SER A 119 9.46 -11.55 2.71
C SER A 119 9.65 -13.06 2.96
N TRP A 120 10.13 -13.79 1.95
CA TRP A 120 10.46 -15.23 2.02
C TRP A 120 11.71 -15.54 2.86
N PHE A 121 12.55 -14.53 3.19
CA PHE A 121 13.75 -14.69 4.01
C PHE A 121 13.55 -14.03 5.39
N PRO A 122 13.33 -14.79 6.48
CA PRO A 122 12.83 -14.24 7.75
C PRO A 122 13.65 -13.09 8.31
N LEU A 123 14.98 -13.21 8.29
CA LEU A 123 15.86 -12.19 8.86
C LEU A 123 15.89 -10.90 8.04
N ILE A 124 16.06 -11.06 6.72
CA ILE A 124 16.14 -9.92 5.79
C ILE A 124 14.75 -9.29 5.65
N GLY A 125 13.69 -10.13 5.61
CA GLY A 125 12.31 -9.68 5.60
C GLY A 125 11.99 -8.76 6.77
N THR A 126 12.36 -9.13 8.00
CA THR A 126 12.13 -8.29 9.19
C THR A 126 12.81 -6.93 9.07
N ILE A 127 14.06 -6.88 8.59
CA ILE A 127 14.78 -5.61 8.39
C ILE A 127 14.08 -4.76 7.33
N CYS A 128 13.64 -5.37 6.23
CA CYS A 128 12.93 -4.65 5.16
C CYS A 128 11.57 -4.12 5.62
N VAL A 129 10.82 -4.87 6.44
CA VAL A 129 9.54 -4.42 7.02
C VAL A 129 9.76 -3.21 7.92
N ILE A 130 10.75 -3.23 8.81
CA ILE A 130 11.08 -2.09 9.67
C ILE A 130 11.49 -0.87 8.82
N ALA A 131 12.35 -1.06 7.82
CA ALA A 131 12.76 0.01 6.93
C ALA A 131 11.57 0.59 6.14
N ASN A 132 10.65 -0.27 5.66
CA ASN A 132 9.43 0.14 4.99
C ASN A 132 8.53 0.97 5.90
N ALA A 133 8.31 0.55 7.14
CA ALA A 133 7.50 1.29 8.11
C ALA A 133 8.09 2.68 8.39
N ILE A 134 9.39 2.78 8.64
CA ILE A 134 10.08 4.06 8.88
C ILE A 134 9.94 4.97 7.66
N MET A 135 10.22 4.46 6.46
CA MET A 135 10.14 5.25 5.23
C MET A 135 8.71 5.69 4.92
N SER A 136 7.72 4.84 5.16
CA SER A 136 6.30 5.17 4.99
C SER A 136 5.87 6.30 5.92
N VAL A 137 6.28 6.25 7.19
CA VAL A 137 6.01 7.34 8.15
C VAL A 137 6.70 8.64 7.72
N CYS A 138 7.98 8.60 7.37
CA CYS A 138 8.72 9.77 6.88
C CYS A 138 8.07 10.36 5.63
N TYR A 139 7.70 9.50 4.68
CA TYR A 139 7.05 9.92 3.44
C TYR A 139 5.70 10.59 3.71
N LEU A 140 4.86 9.98 4.56
CA LEU A 140 3.55 10.53 4.95
C LEU A 140 3.68 11.87 5.69
N ALA A 141 4.68 12.02 6.55
CA ALA A 141 4.95 13.28 7.24
C ALA A 141 5.26 14.42 6.25
N VAL A 142 6.05 14.13 5.22
CA VAL A 142 6.35 15.12 4.16
C VAL A 142 5.15 15.32 3.24
N ALA A 143 4.36 14.27 2.98
CA ALA A 143 3.20 14.29 2.10
C ALA A 143 1.95 14.95 2.72
N TYR A 144 1.92 15.14 4.03
CA TYR A 144 0.76 15.65 4.76
C TYR A 144 0.20 16.95 4.16
N LYS A 145 1.04 17.99 4.04
CA LYS A 145 0.61 19.27 3.45
C LYS A 145 0.19 19.15 1.99
N PRO A 146 1.01 18.59 1.07
CA PRO A 146 0.63 18.47 -0.34
C PRO A 146 -0.63 17.64 -0.60
N LEU A 147 -0.90 16.63 0.23
CA LEU A 147 -2.09 15.78 0.08
C LEU A 147 -3.37 16.45 0.59
N GLN A 148 -3.27 17.42 1.52
CA GLN A 148 -4.42 18.19 2.01
C GLN A 148 -4.81 19.37 1.12
N THR A 149 -3.84 20.07 0.56
CA THR A 149 -4.04 21.34 -0.16
C THR A 149 -4.39 21.17 -1.62
N LYS A 150 -4.27 19.97 -2.17
CA LYS A 150 -4.72 19.62 -3.52
C LYS A 150 -6.04 18.87 -3.45
#